data_5567fa87bc4cd176c891f778166a2492
#
_entry.id   5567fa87bc4cd176c891f778166a2492
#
_cell.length_a   1.000
_cell.length_b   1.000
_cell.length_c   1.000
_cell.angle_alpha   90.00
_cell.angle_beta   90.00
_cell.angle_gamma   90.00
#
_symmetry.space_group_name_H-M   'P 1'
#
loop_
_entity.id
_entity.type
_entity.pdbx_description
1 polymer ?
#
loop_
_entity_poly.entity_id
_entity_poly.type
_entity_poly.pdbx_seq_one_letter_code
_entity_poly.pdbx_strand_id
1 'polypeptide(L)'
;KQEKVASTTSITSSEPVENKTIPHSPTNVIFFGPPGTGKTFTLQQKMKEYTSHAVPADRDAWLDSRLESLNWMQVITLVLLDLGKRAKVRQIIEHMWFQRKALLNGRNGNLSNTAWAALQAYTVPESLTVDYKNRREPAVFNKTDNSEWLIVDSQLEQVEDLVELYAELKRGPKSAEAIQRFSVVTFHQSYGYEEFIEGIRARSDESGNISYPIEPGIFMRLCQRANADPAHRYAIFIDEINRGNISKIFGELISLIEVDKRTGMSNAMSLQLSYSGDHFSVPANVDIIGAMNTADRSLALMDTALRRRFDFVEMMPDLSLLSGAKVKGLELEPLLEKLNSRIEAL
;
A
#
# COMPACT_ATOMS: atom_id res chain seq x y z
N LYS A 1 -17.50 -4.00 -66.16
CA LYS A 1 -18.84 -3.79 -65.59
C LYS A 1 -18.70 -3.80 -64.09
N GLN A 2 -18.74 -2.61 -63.55
CA GLN A 2 -18.98 -2.18 -62.18
C GLN A 2 -18.14 -2.79 -61.05
N GLU A 3 -17.12 -2.03 -60.76
CA GLU A 3 -16.41 -1.97 -59.48
C GLU A 3 -17.36 -1.65 -58.33
N LYS A 4 -17.16 -2.32 -57.23
CA LYS A 4 -17.76 -1.96 -55.92
C LYS A 4 -16.62 -1.50 -55.02
N VAL A 5 -16.60 -0.20 -54.77
CA VAL A 5 -15.71 0.50 -53.85
C VAL A 5 -15.95 0.01 -52.43
N ALA A 6 -14.91 -0.47 -51.75
CA ALA A 6 -14.92 -0.77 -50.33
C ALA A 6 -14.63 0.53 -49.56
N SER A 7 -15.53 0.91 -48.71
CA SER A 7 -15.43 2.03 -47.77
C SER A 7 -14.42 1.71 -46.66
N THR A 8 -13.36 2.48 -46.62
CA THR A 8 -12.35 2.48 -45.56
C THR A 8 -12.91 3.13 -44.31
N THR A 9 -13.12 2.36 -43.27
CA THR A 9 -13.51 2.86 -41.93
C THR A 9 -12.26 3.47 -41.30
N SER A 10 -12.30 4.76 -41.08
CA SER A 10 -11.27 5.55 -40.35
C SER A 10 -11.15 5.07 -38.91
N ILE A 11 -9.95 4.63 -38.55
CA ILE A 11 -9.53 4.37 -37.15
C ILE A 11 -9.43 5.73 -36.48
N THR A 12 -10.32 6.00 -35.55
CA THR A 12 -10.27 7.15 -34.65
C THR A 12 -9.01 7.06 -33.81
N SER A 13 -8.15 8.05 -33.97
CA SER A 13 -6.97 8.29 -33.14
C SER A 13 -7.37 8.42 -31.66
N SER A 14 -6.81 7.54 -30.83
CA SER A 14 -6.82 7.72 -29.37
C SER A 14 -6.16 9.05 -29.03
N GLU A 15 -6.88 9.88 -28.28
CA GLU A 15 -6.35 11.10 -27.68
C GLU A 15 -5.09 10.80 -26.87
N PRO A 16 -4.08 11.66 -26.89
CA PRO A 16 -2.90 11.49 -26.07
C PRO A 16 -3.28 11.62 -24.60
N VAL A 17 -2.95 10.59 -23.80
CA VAL A 17 -3.03 10.63 -22.34
C VAL A 17 -2.26 11.85 -21.89
N GLU A 18 -2.95 12.84 -21.30
CA GLU A 18 -2.31 14.00 -20.67
C GLU A 18 -1.22 13.51 -19.72
N ASN A 19 0.00 13.88 -20.03
CA ASN A 19 1.19 13.62 -19.23
C ASN A 19 1.05 14.42 -17.93
N LYS A 20 0.41 13.85 -16.90
CA LYS A 20 0.40 14.42 -15.56
C LYS A 20 1.86 14.48 -15.12
N THR A 21 2.40 15.67 -15.05
CA THR A 21 3.77 15.95 -14.59
C THR A 21 3.92 15.37 -13.19
N ILE A 22 4.71 14.31 -13.06
CA ILE A 22 5.06 13.74 -11.77
C ILE A 22 5.98 14.75 -11.08
N PRO A 23 5.67 15.21 -9.87
CA PRO A 23 6.38 16.35 -9.25
C PRO A 23 7.86 16.07 -8.93
N HIS A 24 8.31 14.83 -8.99
CA HIS A 24 9.71 14.44 -8.77
C HIS A 24 10.02 13.07 -9.38
N SER A 25 11.31 12.78 -9.57
CA SER A 25 11.78 11.45 -9.98
C SER A 25 11.78 10.49 -8.79
N PRO A 26 11.31 9.24 -8.95
CA PRO A 26 11.37 8.24 -7.89
C PRO A 26 12.82 7.94 -7.48
N THR A 27 13.01 7.60 -6.22
CA THR A 27 14.33 7.34 -5.63
C THR A 27 14.40 5.91 -5.10
N ASN A 28 15.48 5.20 -5.43
CA ASN A 28 15.85 3.94 -4.80
C ASN A 28 17.20 4.13 -4.11
N VAL A 29 17.26 4.12 -2.79
CA VAL A 29 18.51 4.39 -2.05
C VAL A 29 18.72 3.35 -0.94
N ILE A 30 19.98 2.96 -0.74
CA ILE A 30 20.39 2.10 0.37
C ILE A 30 21.46 2.82 1.18
N PHE A 31 21.17 3.06 2.45
CA PHE A 31 22.14 3.51 3.44
C PHE A 31 22.92 2.32 3.99
N PHE A 32 24.22 2.28 3.81
CA PHE A 32 25.04 1.16 4.23
C PHE A 32 26.23 1.61 5.09
N GLY A 33 26.69 0.74 5.98
CA GLY A 33 27.84 1.03 6.85
C GLY A 33 27.87 0.13 8.09
N PRO A 34 28.89 0.28 8.95
CA PRO A 34 29.01 -0.48 10.18
C PRO A 34 27.82 -0.29 11.13
N PRO A 35 27.56 -1.20 12.07
CA PRO A 35 26.58 -0.99 13.12
C PRO A 35 26.86 0.29 13.92
N GLY A 36 25.81 0.97 14.38
CA GLY A 36 25.95 2.16 15.23
C GLY A 36 26.22 3.48 14.50
N THR A 37 26.24 3.51 13.16
CA THR A 37 26.46 4.74 12.37
C THR A 37 25.22 5.59 12.15
N GLY A 38 24.11 5.31 12.83
CA GLY A 38 22.90 6.13 12.75
C GLY A 38 21.97 5.82 11.56
N LYS A 39 22.15 4.70 10.84
CA LYS A 39 21.29 4.32 9.71
C LYS A 39 19.80 4.33 10.05
N THR A 40 19.40 3.63 11.11
CA THR A 40 17.99 3.59 11.58
C THR A 40 17.49 4.99 11.97
N PHE A 41 18.33 5.80 12.58
CA PHE A 41 18.00 7.20 12.87
C PHE A 41 17.76 8.00 11.60
N THR A 42 18.61 7.83 10.59
CA THR A 42 18.43 8.47 9.26
C THR A 42 17.13 8.03 8.61
N LEU A 43 16.78 6.73 8.66
CA LEU A 43 15.47 6.26 8.18
C LEU A 43 14.32 6.96 8.92
N GLN A 44 14.39 7.06 10.25
CA GLN A 44 13.37 7.73 11.05
C GLN A 44 13.23 9.23 10.71
N GLN A 45 14.33 9.92 10.44
CA GLN A 45 14.25 11.32 9.98
C GLN A 45 13.60 11.42 8.59
N LYS A 46 13.98 10.52 7.68
CA LYS A 46 13.36 10.48 6.34
C LYS A 46 11.88 10.14 6.37
N MET A 47 11.41 9.31 7.29
CA MET A 47 9.97 9.01 7.45
C MET A 47 9.14 10.28 7.71
N LYS A 48 9.73 11.31 8.33
CA LYS A 48 9.05 12.59 8.55
C LYS A 48 8.75 13.32 7.25
N GLU A 49 9.55 13.13 6.21
CA GLU A 49 9.33 13.72 4.88
C GLU A 49 8.06 13.16 4.20
N TYR A 50 7.65 11.95 4.58
CA TYR A 50 6.45 11.25 4.10
C TYR A 50 5.31 11.30 5.11
N THR A 51 5.42 12.19 6.10
CA THR A 51 4.41 12.42 7.11
C THR A 51 3.90 13.85 6.99
N SER A 52 2.60 14.01 6.84
CA SER A 52 1.99 15.34 6.91
C SER A 52 0.90 15.34 7.97
N HIS A 53 0.73 16.47 8.64
CA HIS A 53 -0.43 16.65 9.49
C HIS A 53 -1.66 16.83 8.60
N ALA A 54 -2.76 16.22 9.00
CA ALA A 54 -4.02 16.34 8.29
C ALA A 54 -4.48 17.80 8.30
N VAL A 55 -4.20 18.50 7.21
CA VAL A 55 -4.81 19.80 6.91
C VAL A 55 -6.11 19.49 6.16
N PRO A 56 -7.13 20.33 6.16
CA PRO A 56 -8.37 20.10 5.40
C PRO A 56 -8.16 19.72 3.92
N ALA A 57 -7.02 20.07 3.32
CA ALA A 57 -6.65 19.71 1.96
C ALA A 57 -6.27 18.21 1.78
N ASP A 58 -5.87 17.52 2.84
CA ASP A 58 -5.41 16.11 2.79
C ASP A 58 -6.49 15.09 3.20
N ARG A 59 -7.75 15.52 3.18
CA ARG A 59 -8.90 14.68 3.56
C ARG A 59 -8.95 13.36 2.79
N ASP A 60 -8.51 13.37 1.55
CA ASP A 60 -8.53 12.20 0.67
C ASP A 60 -7.55 11.11 1.12
N ALA A 61 -6.31 11.47 1.40
CA ALA A 61 -5.31 10.51 1.89
C ALA A 61 -5.67 9.97 3.29
N TRP A 62 -6.25 10.82 4.15
CA TRP A 62 -6.79 10.38 5.43
C TRP A 62 -7.92 9.37 5.24
N LEU A 63 -8.87 9.64 4.35
CA LEU A 63 -9.97 8.74 4.03
C LEU A 63 -9.47 7.39 3.51
N ASP A 64 -8.49 7.41 2.61
CA ASP A 64 -7.87 6.18 2.09
C ASP A 64 -7.28 5.33 3.20
N SER A 65 -6.56 5.94 4.15
CA SER A 65 -6.00 5.23 5.29
C SER A 65 -7.05 4.55 6.17
N ARG A 66 -8.26 5.13 6.25
CA ARG A 66 -9.39 4.55 7.01
C ARG A 66 -10.11 3.44 6.24
N LEU A 67 -10.18 3.53 4.92
CA LEU A 67 -10.85 2.54 4.08
C LEU A 67 -9.96 1.36 3.69
N GLU A 68 -8.64 1.50 3.76
CA GLU A 68 -7.69 0.50 3.25
C GLU A 68 -7.86 -0.88 3.91
N SER A 69 -8.01 -0.95 5.22
CA SER A 69 -8.12 -2.20 5.97
C SER A 69 -9.51 -2.83 5.93
N LEU A 70 -10.54 -2.08 5.48
CA LEU A 70 -11.91 -2.54 5.51
C LEU A 70 -12.20 -3.56 4.41
N ASN A 71 -13.05 -4.54 4.70
CA ASN A 71 -13.61 -5.41 3.69
C ASN A 71 -14.85 -4.77 3.01
N TRP A 72 -15.38 -5.43 1.96
CA TRP A 72 -16.49 -4.87 1.19
C TRP A 72 -17.80 -4.75 1.99
N MET A 73 -18.07 -5.68 2.90
CA MET A 73 -19.25 -5.59 3.78
C MET A 73 -19.17 -4.33 4.64
N GLN A 74 -18.00 -4.09 5.27
CA GLN A 74 -17.78 -2.93 6.13
C GLN A 74 -17.94 -1.61 5.35
N VAL A 75 -17.36 -1.53 4.15
CA VAL A 75 -17.50 -0.34 3.30
C VAL A 75 -18.96 -0.12 2.89
N ILE A 76 -19.69 -1.17 2.51
CA ILE A 76 -21.11 -1.06 2.14
C ILE A 76 -21.96 -0.64 3.34
N THR A 77 -21.65 -1.15 4.54
CA THR A 77 -22.32 -0.71 5.78
C THR A 77 -22.15 0.79 6.00
N LEU A 78 -20.91 1.30 5.89
CA LEU A 78 -20.63 2.74 6.00
C LEU A 78 -21.37 3.56 4.94
N VAL A 79 -21.40 3.09 3.69
CA VAL A 79 -22.10 3.75 2.60
C VAL A 79 -23.62 3.77 2.85
N LEU A 80 -24.20 2.67 3.31
CA LEU A 80 -25.62 2.62 3.64
C LEU A 80 -25.97 3.52 4.81
N LEU A 81 -25.11 3.60 5.85
CA LEU A 81 -25.30 4.55 6.95
C LEU A 81 -25.32 5.98 6.43
N ASP A 82 -24.47 6.32 5.47
CA ASP A 82 -24.41 7.67 4.87
C ASP A 82 -25.62 7.98 3.99
N LEU A 83 -26.16 6.97 3.30
CA LEU A 83 -27.35 7.08 2.45
C LEU A 83 -28.66 6.95 3.22
N GLY A 84 -28.65 6.99 4.55
CA GLY A 84 -29.84 6.89 5.39
C GLY A 84 -30.33 5.46 5.60
N LYS A 85 -29.40 4.52 5.68
CA LYS A 85 -29.60 3.08 5.94
C LYS A 85 -30.33 2.32 4.82
N ARG A 86 -30.64 2.95 3.68
CA ARG A 86 -31.34 2.33 2.57
C ARG A 86 -30.88 2.91 1.23
N ALA A 87 -30.56 2.04 0.24
CA ALA A 87 -30.18 2.46 -1.10
C ALA A 87 -30.33 1.34 -2.14
N LYS A 88 -30.38 1.72 -3.42
CA LYS A 88 -30.19 0.80 -4.54
C LYS A 88 -28.70 0.53 -4.77
N VAL A 89 -28.36 -0.63 -5.34
CA VAL A 89 -26.96 -1.00 -5.63
C VAL A 89 -26.24 0.08 -6.43
N ARG A 90 -26.92 0.72 -7.37
CA ARG A 90 -26.35 1.81 -8.17
C ARG A 90 -25.86 2.96 -7.27
N GLN A 91 -26.65 3.40 -6.31
CA GLN A 91 -26.28 4.48 -5.38
C GLN A 91 -25.10 4.07 -4.48
N ILE A 92 -25.06 2.79 -4.07
CA ILE A 92 -23.95 2.25 -3.28
C ILE A 92 -22.64 2.29 -4.06
N ILE A 93 -22.65 1.82 -5.32
CA ILE A 93 -21.42 1.79 -6.13
C ILE A 93 -20.97 3.18 -6.60
N GLU A 94 -21.91 4.13 -6.78
CA GLU A 94 -21.60 5.52 -7.14
C GLU A 94 -21.12 6.34 -5.93
N HIS A 95 -21.25 5.85 -4.71
CA HIS A 95 -20.82 6.54 -3.49
C HIS A 95 -19.30 6.66 -3.41
N MET A 96 -18.82 7.84 -3.00
CA MET A 96 -17.38 8.15 -3.03
C MET A 96 -16.54 7.18 -2.19
N TRP A 97 -17.03 6.68 -1.04
CA TRP A 97 -16.27 5.72 -0.23
C TRP A 97 -16.17 4.35 -0.90
N PHE A 98 -17.21 3.92 -1.61
CA PHE A 98 -17.17 2.68 -2.39
C PHE A 98 -16.17 2.79 -3.56
N GLN A 99 -16.24 3.90 -4.30
CA GLN A 99 -15.33 4.18 -5.42
C GLN A 99 -13.88 4.25 -4.96
N ARG A 100 -13.63 4.93 -3.84
CA ARG A 100 -12.32 5.05 -3.25
C ARG A 100 -11.75 3.68 -2.86
N LYS A 101 -12.56 2.84 -2.19
CA LYS A 101 -12.17 1.46 -1.88
C LYS A 101 -11.91 0.61 -3.11
N ALA A 102 -12.66 0.82 -4.19
CA ALA A 102 -12.42 0.13 -5.46
C ALA A 102 -11.05 0.50 -6.04
N LEU A 103 -10.68 1.78 -6.01
CA LEU A 103 -9.37 2.26 -6.44
C LEU A 103 -8.24 1.67 -5.58
N LEU A 104 -8.38 1.68 -4.26
CA LEU A 104 -7.40 1.09 -3.32
C LEU A 104 -7.18 -0.40 -3.55
N ASN A 105 -8.19 -1.10 -4.01
CA ASN A 105 -8.11 -2.53 -4.35
C ASN A 105 -7.74 -2.80 -5.82
N GLY A 106 -7.39 -1.78 -6.60
CA GLY A 106 -7.07 -1.91 -8.03
C GLY A 106 -8.23 -2.38 -8.90
N ARG A 107 -9.48 -2.19 -8.45
CA ARG A 107 -10.68 -2.67 -9.16
C ARG A 107 -11.31 -1.55 -9.99
N ASN A 108 -11.14 -1.64 -11.31
CA ASN A 108 -11.71 -0.68 -12.26
C ASN A 108 -12.98 -1.19 -12.98
N GLY A 109 -13.43 -2.43 -12.69
CA GLY A 109 -14.58 -3.03 -13.35
C GLY A 109 -15.37 -3.96 -12.45
N ASN A 110 -16.58 -4.36 -12.90
CA ASN A 110 -17.48 -5.30 -12.20
C ASN A 110 -17.87 -4.88 -10.77
N LEU A 111 -17.91 -3.58 -10.49
CA LEU A 111 -18.23 -3.03 -9.16
C LEU A 111 -19.61 -3.46 -8.66
N SER A 112 -20.57 -3.57 -9.58
CA SER A 112 -21.91 -4.08 -9.25
C SER A 112 -21.85 -5.51 -8.71
N ASN A 113 -21.07 -6.40 -9.33
CA ASN A 113 -20.93 -7.78 -8.88
C ASN A 113 -20.29 -7.85 -7.50
N THR A 114 -19.30 -7.00 -7.24
CA THR A 114 -18.65 -6.89 -5.93
C THR A 114 -19.64 -6.46 -4.85
N ALA A 115 -20.45 -5.44 -5.13
CA ALA A 115 -21.49 -4.99 -4.20
C ALA A 115 -22.57 -6.08 -3.98
N TRP A 116 -23.05 -6.71 -5.06
CA TRP A 116 -24.03 -7.80 -4.96
C TRP A 116 -23.52 -8.98 -4.15
N ALA A 117 -22.29 -9.43 -4.39
CA ALA A 117 -21.68 -10.54 -3.68
C ALA A 117 -21.61 -10.28 -2.17
N ALA A 118 -21.16 -9.08 -1.77
CA ALA A 118 -21.09 -8.72 -0.36
C ALA A 118 -22.51 -8.58 0.26
N LEU A 119 -23.42 -7.88 -0.39
CA LEU A 119 -24.79 -7.70 0.11
C LEU A 119 -25.50 -9.02 0.33
N GLN A 120 -25.41 -9.96 -0.63
CA GLN A 120 -26.03 -11.29 -0.51
C GLN A 120 -25.36 -12.15 0.57
N ALA A 121 -24.03 -12.11 0.65
CA ALA A 121 -23.29 -12.91 1.62
C ALA A 121 -23.59 -12.53 3.07
N TYR A 122 -23.88 -11.25 3.34
CA TYR A 122 -24.14 -10.74 4.69
C TYR A 122 -25.60 -10.35 4.92
N THR A 123 -26.53 -11.01 4.19
CA THR A 123 -27.97 -10.85 4.36
C THR A 123 -28.48 -11.69 5.54
N VAL A 124 -29.39 -11.11 6.33
CA VAL A 124 -30.02 -11.79 7.46
C VAL A 124 -30.72 -13.10 7.05
N PRO A 125 -30.68 -14.15 7.89
CA PRO A 125 -31.29 -15.46 7.57
C PRO A 125 -32.78 -15.38 7.23
N GLU A 126 -33.51 -14.48 7.86
CA GLU A 126 -34.96 -14.31 7.72
C GLU A 126 -35.38 -13.56 6.45
N SER A 127 -34.45 -13.18 5.59
CA SER A 127 -34.76 -12.48 4.34
C SER A 127 -35.62 -13.31 3.41
N LEU A 128 -36.78 -12.78 3.02
CA LEU A 128 -37.70 -13.41 2.07
C LEU A 128 -37.36 -13.07 0.61
N THR A 129 -36.53 -12.06 0.39
CA THR A 129 -36.23 -11.51 -0.94
C THR A 129 -34.87 -11.93 -1.48
N VAL A 130 -34.05 -12.58 -0.66
CA VAL A 130 -32.70 -13.03 -1.02
C VAL A 130 -32.56 -14.53 -0.75
N ASP A 131 -32.48 -15.31 -1.82
CA ASP A 131 -32.15 -16.74 -1.75
C ASP A 131 -30.64 -16.94 -1.97
N TYR A 132 -29.87 -16.92 -0.89
CA TYR A 132 -28.41 -17.12 -0.92
C TYR A 132 -27.99 -18.12 0.16
N LYS A 133 -27.36 -19.22 -0.25
CA LYS A 133 -27.06 -20.36 0.65
C LYS A 133 -25.82 -20.16 1.53
N ASN A 134 -24.81 -19.39 1.02
CA ASN A 134 -23.51 -19.21 1.69
C ASN A 134 -23.46 -17.90 2.44
N ARG A 135 -24.39 -17.67 3.37
CA ARG A 135 -24.43 -16.46 4.19
C ARG A 135 -23.26 -16.44 5.18
N ARG A 136 -22.88 -15.23 5.58
CA ARG A 136 -21.75 -14.96 6.50
C ARG A 136 -22.21 -14.03 7.61
N GLU A 137 -21.52 -14.10 8.73
CA GLU A 137 -21.68 -13.15 9.83
C GLU A 137 -20.65 -11.99 9.73
N PRO A 138 -20.98 -10.81 10.25
CA PRO A 138 -22.27 -10.42 10.81
C PRO A 138 -23.32 -10.21 9.70
N ALA A 139 -24.52 -10.81 9.86
CA ALA A 139 -25.62 -10.70 8.91
C ALA A 139 -26.41 -9.41 9.17
N VAL A 140 -26.10 -8.34 8.45
CA VAL A 140 -26.61 -7.00 8.73
C VAL A 140 -27.51 -6.42 7.63
N PHE A 141 -27.55 -7.05 6.44
CA PHE A 141 -28.30 -6.52 5.30
C PHE A 141 -29.64 -7.24 5.09
N ASN A 142 -30.58 -6.54 4.49
CA ASN A 142 -31.79 -7.12 3.93
C ASN A 142 -32.14 -6.36 2.63
N LYS A 143 -32.99 -6.97 1.80
CA LYS A 143 -33.45 -6.39 0.55
C LYS A 143 -34.98 -6.27 0.55
N THR A 144 -35.49 -5.11 0.14
CA THR A 144 -36.92 -4.90 -0.03
C THR A 144 -37.43 -5.41 -1.37
N ASP A 145 -38.75 -5.56 -1.51
CA ASP A 145 -39.40 -5.90 -2.78
C ASP A 145 -39.12 -4.87 -3.89
N ASN A 146 -38.85 -3.62 -3.52
CA ASN A 146 -38.49 -2.54 -4.45
C ASN A 146 -36.99 -2.56 -4.86
N SER A 147 -36.29 -3.66 -4.59
CA SER A 147 -34.86 -3.82 -4.92
C SER A 147 -33.93 -2.81 -4.25
N GLU A 148 -34.31 -2.27 -3.10
CA GLU A 148 -33.46 -1.48 -2.23
C GLU A 148 -32.84 -2.36 -1.16
N TRP A 149 -31.59 -2.14 -0.89
CA TRP A 149 -30.87 -2.76 0.22
C TRP A 149 -30.89 -1.87 1.44
N LEU A 150 -31.00 -2.47 2.62
CA LEU A 150 -31.06 -1.77 3.89
C LEU A 150 -30.20 -2.47 4.94
N ILE A 151 -29.79 -1.71 5.95
CA ILE A 151 -29.25 -2.25 7.19
C ILE A 151 -30.42 -2.56 8.12
N VAL A 152 -30.39 -3.76 8.71
CA VAL A 152 -31.40 -4.17 9.71
C VAL A 152 -31.03 -3.56 11.06
N ASP A 153 -31.88 -2.70 11.59
CA ASP A 153 -31.59 -1.93 12.80
C ASP A 153 -31.27 -2.80 14.02
N SER A 154 -31.91 -3.96 14.17
CA SER A 154 -31.60 -4.91 15.25
C SER A 154 -30.20 -5.56 15.16
N GLN A 155 -29.54 -5.43 14.04
CA GLN A 155 -28.19 -5.99 13.81
C GLN A 155 -27.07 -4.94 13.91
N LEU A 156 -27.42 -3.68 14.20
CA LEU A 156 -26.42 -2.61 14.33
C LEU A 156 -25.44 -2.82 15.49
N GLU A 157 -25.87 -3.51 16.55
CA GLU A 157 -24.98 -3.87 17.67
C GLU A 157 -23.82 -4.76 17.25
N GLN A 158 -23.99 -5.58 16.21
CA GLN A 158 -22.93 -6.46 15.68
C GLN A 158 -21.85 -5.69 14.89
N VAL A 159 -22.11 -4.42 14.58
CA VAL A 159 -21.20 -3.54 13.78
C VAL A 159 -21.08 -2.17 14.43
N GLU A 160 -21.06 -2.12 15.76
CA GLU A 160 -20.96 -0.87 16.53
C GLU A 160 -19.67 -0.11 16.20
N ASP A 161 -18.56 -0.81 15.96
CA ASP A 161 -17.29 -0.28 15.49
C ASP A 161 -17.42 0.48 14.16
N LEU A 162 -18.29 0.02 13.26
CA LEU A 162 -18.56 0.70 11.99
C LEU A 162 -19.45 1.94 12.18
N VAL A 163 -20.33 1.93 13.16
CA VAL A 163 -21.16 3.11 13.49
C VAL A 163 -20.26 4.22 14.05
N GLU A 164 -19.30 3.86 14.91
CA GLU A 164 -18.29 4.80 15.42
C GLU A 164 -17.40 5.34 14.29
N LEU A 165 -16.90 4.44 13.43
CA LEU A 165 -16.10 4.83 12.28
C LEU A 165 -16.88 5.72 11.31
N TYR A 166 -18.18 5.46 11.08
CA TYR A 166 -19.04 6.34 10.29
C TYR A 166 -19.09 7.76 10.86
N ALA A 167 -19.27 7.88 12.17
CA ALA A 167 -19.26 9.18 12.84
C ALA A 167 -17.90 9.89 12.73
N GLU A 168 -16.80 9.14 12.73
CA GLU A 168 -15.47 9.66 12.48
C GLU A 168 -15.31 10.15 11.03
N LEU A 169 -15.73 9.36 10.04
CA LEU A 169 -15.66 9.71 8.62
C LEU A 169 -16.49 10.97 8.29
N LYS A 170 -17.64 11.14 8.95
CA LYS A 170 -18.46 12.37 8.78
C LYS A 170 -17.80 13.60 9.38
N ARG A 171 -17.13 13.47 10.51
CA ARG A 171 -16.37 14.58 11.13
C ARG A 171 -15.14 14.95 10.29
N GLY A 172 -14.54 13.98 9.61
CA GLY A 172 -13.30 14.14 8.88
C GLY A 172 -12.06 14.12 9.79
N PRO A 173 -10.87 14.35 9.24
CA PRO A 173 -9.63 14.31 9.99
C PRO A 173 -9.58 15.42 11.04
N LYS A 174 -9.07 15.09 12.22
CA LYS A 174 -8.72 16.11 13.22
C LYS A 174 -7.52 16.89 12.71
N SER A 175 -7.48 18.19 12.92
CA SER A 175 -6.45 19.11 12.41
C SER A 175 -5.01 18.81 12.86
N ALA A 176 -4.80 17.84 13.73
CA ALA A 176 -3.50 17.41 14.22
C ALA A 176 -3.15 15.95 13.87
N GLU A 177 -3.98 15.25 13.12
CA GLU A 177 -3.75 13.84 12.79
C GLU A 177 -2.71 13.70 11.68
N ALA A 178 -1.63 12.97 11.96
CA ALA A 178 -0.55 12.78 11.00
C ALA A 178 -0.93 11.72 9.96
N ILE A 179 -0.84 12.07 8.70
CA ILE A 179 -1.02 11.13 7.59
C ILE A 179 0.35 10.57 7.23
N GLN A 180 0.51 9.27 7.41
CA GLN A 180 1.73 8.54 7.07
C GLN A 180 1.61 7.94 5.66
N ARG A 181 2.44 8.44 4.75
CA ARG A 181 2.55 7.95 3.37
C ARG A 181 3.74 7.01 3.19
N PHE A 182 4.02 6.23 4.20
CA PHE A 182 5.08 5.23 4.15
C PHE A 182 4.66 3.93 4.80
N SER A 183 5.41 2.89 4.50
CA SER A 183 5.38 1.61 5.20
C SER A 183 6.80 1.24 5.62
N VAL A 184 6.94 0.49 6.72
CA VAL A 184 8.23 0.02 7.24
C VAL A 184 8.22 -1.49 7.31
N VAL A 185 9.31 -2.10 6.89
CA VAL A 185 9.51 -3.55 6.98
C VAL A 185 10.96 -3.84 7.34
N THR A 186 11.18 -4.89 8.12
CA THR A 186 12.52 -5.43 8.38
C THR A 186 12.65 -6.76 7.65
N PHE A 187 13.66 -6.90 6.79
CA PHE A 187 13.90 -8.16 6.12
C PHE A 187 14.62 -9.15 7.05
N HIS A 188 14.26 -10.40 6.90
CA HIS A 188 14.88 -11.56 7.57
C HIS A 188 14.87 -12.77 6.64
N GLN A 189 15.57 -13.84 7.00
CA GLN A 189 15.76 -14.99 6.11
C GLN A 189 14.45 -15.67 5.65
N SER A 190 13.41 -15.64 6.48
CA SER A 190 12.10 -16.24 6.15
C SER A 190 11.12 -15.26 5.48
N TYR A 191 11.52 -13.98 5.26
CA TYR A 191 10.67 -13.00 4.60
C TYR A 191 10.60 -13.32 3.11
N GLY A 192 9.40 -13.32 2.54
CA GLY A 192 9.17 -13.76 1.16
C GLY A 192 8.30 -12.83 0.34
N TYR A 193 8.02 -13.27 -0.86
CA TYR A 193 7.16 -12.62 -1.84
C TYR A 193 5.74 -12.42 -1.30
N GLU A 194 5.25 -13.42 -0.57
CA GLU A 194 3.89 -13.46 -0.05
C GLU A 194 3.61 -12.37 0.99
N GLU A 195 4.61 -11.96 1.76
CA GLU A 195 4.48 -10.86 2.71
C GLU A 195 4.66 -9.49 2.04
N PHE A 196 5.46 -9.45 0.98
CA PHE A 196 5.88 -8.20 0.36
C PHE A 196 4.97 -7.78 -0.79
N ILE A 197 4.65 -8.68 -1.70
CA ILE A 197 3.89 -8.41 -2.92
C ILE A 197 2.45 -8.92 -2.78
N GLU A 198 2.23 -10.22 -2.85
CA GLU A 198 0.93 -10.86 -2.69
C GLU A 198 1.09 -12.33 -2.32
N GLY A 199 0.12 -12.89 -1.61
CA GLY A 199 0.19 -14.29 -1.23
C GLY A 199 -1.15 -14.85 -0.78
N ILE A 200 -1.21 -16.17 -0.74
CA ILE A 200 -2.39 -16.90 -0.25
C ILE A 200 -2.38 -16.86 1.28
N ARG A 201 -3.48 -16.40 1.87
CA ARG A 201 -3.68 -16.38 3.32
C ARG A 201 -4.84 -17.28 3.71
N ALA A 202 -4.58 -18.19 4.65
CA ALA A 202 -5.67 -18.96 5.24
C ALA A 202 -6.51 -18.04 6.13
N ARG A 203 -7.81 -17.95 5.85
CA ARG A 203 -8.79 -17.26 6.70
C ARG A 203 -9.86 -18.26 7.14
N SER A 204 -10.09 -18.31 8.44
CA SER A 204 -11.23 -19.02 9.00
C SER A 204 -12.38 -18.00 9.17
N ASP A 205 -13.58 -18.37 8.72
CA ASP A 205 -14.78 -17.66 9.09
C ASP A 205 -15.28 -18.13 10.48
N GLU A 206 -16.26 -17.45 11.04
CA GLU A 206 -16.82 -17.81 12.36
C GLU A 206 -17.53 -19.19 12.37
N SER A 207 -17.84 -19.73 11.20
CA SER A 207 -18.41 -21.07 11.02
C SER A 207 -17.34 -22.16 10.92
N GLY A 208 -16.04 -21.82 11.03
CA GLY A 208 -14.92 -22.74 10.92
C GLY A 208 -14.56 -23.15 9.48
N ASN A 209 -15.19 -22.55 8.46
CA ASN A 209 -14.79 -22.79 7.07
C ASN A 209 -13.49 -22.03 6.77
N ILE A 210 -12.54 -22.74 6.15
CA ILE A 210 -11.25 -22.18 5.76
C ILE A 210 -11.33 -21.74 4.29
N SER A 211 -11.00 -20.49 4.04
CA SER A 211 -10.82 -19.94 2.70
C SER A 211 -9.36 -19.50 2.50
N TYR A 212 -8.93 -19.46 1.24
CA TYR A 212 -7.54 -19.15 0.87
C TYR A 212 -7.52 -17.97 -0.12
N PRO A 213 -7.91 -16.74 0.31
CA PRO A 213 -7.84 -15.58 -0.56
C PRO A 213 -6.39 -15.20 -0.86
N ILE A 214 -6.16 -14.62 -2.05
CA ILE A 214 -4.92 -13.93 -2.38
C ILE A 214 -5.02 -12.54 -1.78
N GLU A 215 -4.07 -12.19 -0.92
CA GLU A 215 -4.02 -10.89 -0.25
C GLU A 215 -2.80 -10.09 -0.67
N PRO A 216 -2.93 -8.76 -0.86
CA PRO A 216 -1.80 -7.90 -1.16
C PRO A 216 -0.83 -7.83 0.01
N GLY A 217 0.47 -7.89 -0.29
CA GLY A 217 1.56 -7.67 0.65
C GLY A 217 1.77 -6.18 0.96
N ILE A 218 2.75 -5.88 1.81
CA ILE A 218 2.99 -4.52 2.31
C ILE A 218 3.37 -3.53 1.18
N PHE A 219 4.20 -3.96 0.23
CA PHE A 219 4.62 -3.11 -0.89
C PHE A 219 3.49 -2.87 -1.88
N MET A 220 2.71 -3.90 -2.20
CA MET A 220 1.55 -3.78 -3.07
C MET A 220 0.51 -2.82 -2.50
N ARG A 221 0.19 -2.94 -1.20
CA ARG A 221 -0.74 -1.99 -0.53
C ARG A 221 -0.21 -0.56 -0.58
N LEU A 222 1.10 -0.36 -0.38
CA LEU A 222 1.71 0.96 -0.49
C LEU A 222 1.55 1.53 -1.92
N CYS A 223 1.82 0.72 -2.95
CA CYS A 223 1.65 1.14 -4.35
C CYS A 223 0.19 1.47 -4.69
N GLN A 224 -0.77 0.70 -4.16
CA GLN A 224 -2.20 0.98 -4.33
C GLN A 224 -2.59 2.34 -3.71
N ARG A 225 -2.09 2.64 -2.50
CA ARG A 225 -2.27 3.95 -1.86
C ARG A 225 -1.64 5.08 -2.67
N ALA A 226 -0.42 4.87 -3.16
CA ALA A 226 0.30 5.85 -3.97
C ALA A 226 -0.40 6.14 -5.31
N ASN A 227 -0.98 5.12 -5.96
CA ASN A 227 -1.79 5.28 -7.16
C ASN A 227 -3.06 6.09 -6.91
N ALA A 228 -3.68 5.92 -5.73
CA ALA A 228 -4.88 6.66 -5.35
C ALA A 228 -4.58 8.13 -4.97
N ASP A 229 -3.33 8.47 -4.66
CA ASP A 229 -2.88 9.81 -4.25
C ASP A 229 -1.62 10.23 -5.03
N PRO A 230 -1.74 10.48 -6.35
CA PRO A 230 -0.60 10.77 -7.21
C PRO A 230 0.06 12.13 -6.95
N ALA A 231 -0.59 13.01 -6.17
CA ALA A 231 -0.04 14.33 -5.83
C ALA A 231 1.03 14.27 -4.72
N HIS A 232 1.12 13.17 -3.99
CA HIS A 232 2.03 13.02 -2.85
C HIS A 232 3.03 11.89 -3.05
N ARG A 233 4.18 12.02 -2.38
CA ARG A 233 5.21 10.97 -2.33
C ARG A 233 4.86 9.91 -1.29
N TYR A 234 5.17 8.68 -1.63
CA TYR A 234 5.09 7.51 -0.77
C TYR A 234 6.47 6.86 -0.64
N ALA A 235 6.73 6.14 0.45
CA ALA A 235 7.98 5.41 0.60
C ALA A 235 7.79 4.05 1.28
N ILE A 236 8.54 3.04 0.80
CA ILE A 236 8.80 1.83 1.58
C ILE A 236 10.17 1.96 2.23
N PHE A 237 10.21 1.83 3.55
CA PHE A 237 11.44 1.76 4.33
C PHE A 237 11.73 0.29 4.65
N ILE A 238 12.91 -0.17 4.24
CA ILE A 238 13.34 -1.56 4.39
C ILE A 238 14.57 -1.58 5.29
N ASP A 239 14.40 -1.97 6.54
CA ASP A 239 15.53 -2.19 7.43
C ASP A 239 16.13 -3.58 7.22
N GLU A 240 17.44 -3.71 7.41
CA GLU A 240 18.21 -4.95 7.20
C GLU A 240 17.98 -5.58 5.82
N ILE A 241 17.95 -4.76 4.77
CA ILE A 241 17.58 -5.18 3.41
C ILE A 241 18.43 -6.36 2.91
N ASN A 242 19.67 -6.50 3.37
CA ASN A 242 20.60 -7.58 3.01
C ASN A 242 20.33 -8.90 3.75
N ARG A 243 19.49 -8.95 4.78
CA ARG A 243 19.17 -10.19 5.52
C ARG A 243 18.15 -11.07 4.83
N GLY A 244 17.37 -10.52 3.89
CA GLY A 244 16.43 -11.26 3.07
C GLY A 244 17.00 -11.62 1.70
N ASN A 245 16.44 -12.64 1.06
CA ASN A 245 16.71 -12.92 -0.35
C ASN A 245 15.90 -11.94 -1.22
N ILE A 246 16.52 -10.82 -1.60
CA ILE A 246 15.82 -9.71 -2.27
C ILE A 246 15.23 -10.14 -3.61
N SER A 247 15.94 -10.96 -4.38
CA SER A 247 15.44 -11.47 -5.66
C SER A 247 14.18 -12.34 -5.47
N LYS A 248 14.11 -13.13 -4.38
CA LYS A 248 12.93 -13.89 -4.02
C LYS A 248 11.78 -13.00 -3.52
N ILE A 249 12.10 -11.96 -2.74
CA ILE A 249 11.12 -11.06 -2.13
C ILE A 249 10.44 -10.17 -3.17
N PHE A 250 11.22 -9.61 -4.10
CA PHE A 250 10.69 -8.76 -5.17
C PHE A 250 10.14 -9.56 -6.36
N GLY A 251 10.61 -10.80 -6.55
CA GLY A 251 10.20 -11.62 -7.68
C GLY A 251 10.33 -10.88 -9.01
N GLU A 252 9.30 -10.95 -9.84
CA GLU A 252 9.20 -10.28 -11.14
C GLU A 252 9.24 -8.74 -11.03
N LEU A 253 8.83 -8.18 -9.89
CA LEU A 253 8.83 -6.73 -9.67
C LEU A 253 10.23 -6.12 -9.62
N ILE A 254 11.28 -6.94 -9.52
CA ILE A 254 12.66 -6.46 -9.52
C ILE A 254 12.99 -5.60 -10.75
N SER A 255 12.33 -5.86 -11.87
CA SER A 255 12.45 -5.03 -13.07
C SER A 255 11.63 -3.76 -12.99
N LEU A 256 10.46 -3.79 -12.34
CA LEU A 256 9.55 -2.66 -12.23
C LEU A 256 10.02 -1.58 -11.25
N ILE A 257 10.94 -1.91 -10.33
CA ILE A 257 11.49 -0.92 -9.40
C ILE A 257 12.52 0.01 -10.06
N GLU A 258 13.01 -0.27 -11.26
CA GLU A 258 13.86 0.66 -12.02
C GLU A 258 13.11 1.98 -12.24
N VAL A 259 13.80 3.10 -12.05
CA VAL A 259 13.19 4.45 -12.08
C VAL A 259 12.47 4.72 -13.40
N ASP A 260 13.07 4.37 -14.52
CA ASP A 260 12.55 4.60 -15.86
C ASP A 260 11.36 3.69 -16.23
N LYS A 261 11.15 2.58 -15.51
CA LYS A 261 10.08 1.60 -15.74
C LYS A 261 8.82 1.84 -14.90
N ARG A 262 8.86 2.83 -14.00
CA ARG A 262 7.71 3.22 -13.18
C ARG A 262 6.58 3.79 -14.02
N THR A 263 5.36 3.69 -13.51
CA THR A 263 4.16 4.25 -14.16
C THR A 263 4.35 5.73 -14.46
N GLY A 264 4.17 6.14 -15.72
CA GLY A 264 4.34 7.52 -16.16
C GLY A 264 5.76 7.92 -16.54
N MET A 265 6.75 7.02 -16.42
CA MET A 265 8.13 7.24 -16.86
C MET A 265 8.33 6.79 -18.31
N SER A 266 9.51 7.10 -18.90
CA SER A 266 9.81 6.92 -20.32
C SER A 266 9.70 5.48 -20.83
N ASN A 267 10.03 4.49 -19.98
CA ASN A 267 10.02 3.06 -20.29
C ASN A 267 9.01 2.32 -19.39
N ALA A 268 7.91 3.00 -19.03
CA ALA A 268 6.89 2.43 -18.15
C ALA A 268 6.46 1.04 -18.62
N MET A 269 6.42 0.09 -17.69
CA MET A 269 5.97 -1.27 -17.98
C MET A 269 5.12 -1.82 -16.84
N SER A 270 4.33 -2.84 -17.18
CA SER A 270 3.58 -3.64 -16.23
C SER A 270 3.91 -5.11 -16.44
N LEU A 271 3.81 -5.89 -15.37
CA LEU A 271 3.99 -7.35 -15.39
C LEU A 271 2.77 -8.02 -14.77
N GLN A 272 2.54 -9.26 -15.15
CA GLN A 272 1.50 -10.09 -14.53
C GLN A 272 2.04 -10.70 -13.25
N LEU A 273 1.29 -10.59 -12.16
CA LEU A 273 1.65 -11.14 -10.86
C LEU A 273 1.45 -12.65 -10.81
N SER A 274 2.27 -13.32 -10.00
CA SER A 274 2.37 -14.78 -9.99
C SER A 274 1.17 -15.50 -9.37
N TYR A 275 0.50 -14.90 -8.37
CA TYR A 275 -0.63 -15.53 -7.68
C TYR A 275 -1.98 -15.08 -8.24
N SER A 276 -2.20 -13.77 -8.33
CA SER A 276 -3.47 -13.20 -8.79
C SER A 276 -3.64 -13.25 -10.31
N GLY A 277 -2.53 -13.23 -11.05
CA GLY A 277 -2.55 -13.03 -12.49
C GLY A 277 -2.91 -11.61 -12.91
N ASP A 278 -3.02 -10.68 -11.97
CA ASP A 278 -3.34 -9.28 -12.25
C ASP A 278 -2.13 -8.55 -12.83
N HIS A 279 -2.37 -7.57 -13.71
CA HIS A 279 -1.32 -6.69 -14.20
C HIS A 279 -0.96 -5.65 -13.13
N PHE A 280 0.32 -5.53 -12.85
CA PHE A 280 0.86 -4.62 -11.85
C PHE A 280 1.98 -3.75 -12.41
N SER A 281 2.02 -2.50 -11.97
CA SER A 281 3.09 -1.54 -12.23
C SER A 281 3.40 -0.77 -10.96
N VAL A 282 4.65 -0.35 -10.80
CA VAL A 282 5.07 0.44 -9.63
C VAL A 282 4.89 1.93 -9.94
N PRO A 283 4.17 2.69 -9.09
CA PRO A 283 3.96 4.11 -9.30
C PRO A 283 5.25 4.93 -9.20
N ALA A 284 5.36 6.00 -9.99
CA ALA A 284 6.53 6.88 -9.95
C ALA A 284 6.64 7.73 -8.66
N ASN A 285 5.54 7.88 -7.92
CA ASN A 285 5.55 8.58 -6.64
C ASN A 285 5.90 7.69 -5.43
N VAL A 286 6.45 6.49 -5.66
CA VAL A 286 6.91 5.56 -4.62
C VAL A 286 8.42 5.52 -4.58
N ASP A 287 9.00 5.85 -3.44
CA ASP A 287 10.43 5.73 -3.16
C ASP A 287 10.73 4.42 -2.42
N ILE A 288 11.92 3.85 -2.65
CA ILE A 288 12.38 2.64 -1.96
C ILE A 288 13.65 2.99 -1.21
N ILE A 289 13.60 2.95 0.12
CA ILE A 289 14.68 3.39 1.00
C ILE A 289 15.09 2.25 1.91
N GLY A 290 16.30 1.72 1.71
CA GLY A 290 16.83 0.61 2.47
C GLY A 290 17.93 1.03 3.45
N ALA A 291 18.12 0.21 4.50
CA ALA A 291 19.31 0.24 5.35
C ALA A 291 19.95 -1.14 5.42
N MET A 292 21.29 -1.19 5.43
CA MET A 292 22.01 -2.44 5.62
C MET A 292 23.26 -2.27 6.49
N ASN A 293 23.54 -3.28 7.30
CA ASN A 293 24.78 -3.38 8.07
C ASN A 293 25.85 -4.09 7.26
N THR A 294 27.06 -3.51 7.20
CA THR A 294 28.19 -4.09 6.46
C THR A 294 29.02 -5.07 7.27
N ALA A 295 28.88 -5.08 8.61
CA ALA A 295 29.63 -5.95 9.49
C ALA A 295 29.16 -7.42 9.51
N ASP A 296 27.95 -7.69 9.06
CA ASP A 296 27.44 -9.06 8.97
C ASP A 296 28.13 -9.79 7.81
N ARG A 297 28.94 -10.82 8.11
CA ARG A 297 29.59 -11.68 7.11
C ARG A 297 28.60 -12.38 6.16
N SER A 298 27.34 -12.37 6.47
CA SER A 298 26.24 -12.78 5.58
C SER A 298 25.94 -11.78 4.45
N LEU A 299 26.77 -10.75 4.30
CA LEU A 299 26.90 -9.90 3.11
C LEU A 299 27.40 -10.68 1.88
N ALA A 300 26.98 -11.91 1.75
CA ALA A 300 27.09 -12.61 0.50
C ALA A 300 26.39 -11.78 -0.58
N LEU A 301 27.22 -10.91 -1.22
CA LEU A 301 27.01 -10.46 -2.58
C LEU A 301 25.54 -10.08 -2.84
N MET A 302 25.17 -8.86 -2.45
CA MET A 302 23.96 -8.28 -3.04
C MET A 302 24.05 -8.47 -4.55
N ASP A 303 23.08 -9.17 -5.11
CA ASP A 303 23.03 -9.54 -6.53
C ASP A 303 23.35 -8.29 -7.38
N THR A 304 24.23 -8.46 -8.36
CA THR A 304 24.62 -7.41 -9.30
C THR A 304 23.41 -6.75 -9.98
N ALA A 305 22.32 -7.51 -10.13
CA ALA A 305 21.06 -7.01 -10.65
C ALA A 305 20.44 -5.94 -9.76
N LEU A 306 20.65 -6.00 -8.46
CA LEU A 306 20.13 -5.01 -7.50
C LEU A 306 21.04 -3.80 -7.39
N ARG A 307 22.36 -4.00 -7.45
CA ARG A 307 23.32 -2.89 -7.33
C ARG A 307 23.05 -1.76 -8.32
N ARG A 308 22.63 -2.09 -9.54
CA ARG A 308 22.33 -1.10 -10.58
C ARG A 308 20.97 -0.39 -10.41
N ARG A 309 20.12 -0.85 -9.48
CA ARG A 309 18.77 -0.31 -9.25
C ARG A 309 18.67 0.60 -8.05
N PHE A 310 19.73 0.68 -7.26
CA PHE A 310 19.80 1.49 -6.06
C PHE A 310 21.04 2.38 -6.06
N ASP A 311 20.86 3.57 -5.55
CA ASP A 311 21.96 4.45 -5.16
C ASP A 311 22.45 4.04 -3.77
N PHE A 312 23.75 3.90 -3.59
CA PHE A 312 24.36 3.48 -2.33
C PHE A 312 24.99 4.68 -1.63
N VAL A 313 24.52 4.94 -0.41
CA VAL A 313 25.02 6.02 0.45
C VAL A 313 25.75 5.41 1.63
N GLU A 314 27.06 5.61 1.68
CA GLU A 314 27.87 5.12 2.78
C GLU A 314 27.68 5.97 4.03
N MET A 315 27.50 5.30 5.17
CA MET A 315 27.35 5.92 6.48
C MET A 315 28.48 5.47 7.41
N MET A 316 29.53 6.24 7.44
CA MET A 316 30.62 6.04 8.36
C MET A 316 30.34 6.69 9.72
N PRO A 317 31.04 6.25 10.81
CA PRO A 317 30.94 6.90 12.11
C PRO A 317 31.28 8.39 12.01
N ASP A 318 30.38 9.25 12.42
CA ASP A 318 30.62 10.70 12.49
C ASP A 318 31.10 11.07 13.91
N LEU A 319 32.38 11.23 14.07
CA LEU A 319 33.00 11.58 15.34
C LEU A 319 32.70 13.03 15.76
N SER A 320 32.36 13.90 14.82
CA SER A 320 32.00 15.31 15.11
C SER A 320 30.80 15.45 16.03
N LEU A 321 29.89 14.47 16.03
CA LEU A 321 28.76 14.39 16.96
C LEU A 321 29.16 14.30 18.44
N LEU A 322 30.42 13.92 18.71
CA LEU A 322 30.98 13.80 20.06
C LEU A 322 31.85 15.00 20.43
N SER A 323 31.95 16.01 19.55
CA SER A 323 32.73 17.20 19.80
C SER A 323 32.28 17.89 21.07
N GLY A 324 33.21 18.14 21.97
CA GLY A 324 32.94 18.72 23.30
C GLY A 324 32.36 17.76 24.33
N ALA A 325 32.00 16.53 23.97
CA ALA A 325 31.53 15.53 24.92
C ALA A 325 32.67 14.96 25.77
N LYS A 326 32.49 14.97 27.11
CA LYS A 326 33.51 14.49 28.07
C LYS A 326 32.92 13.49 29.02
N VAL A 327 33.68 12.41 29.31
CA VAL A 327 33.35 11.43 30.35
C VAL A 327 34.56 11.35 31.30
N LYS A 328 34.34 11.68 32.56
CA LYS A 328 35.41 11.72 33.58
C LYS A 328 36.64 12.53 33.16
N GLY A 329 36.43 13.65 32.46
CA GLY A 329 37.48 14.53 31.99
C GLY A 329 38.20 14.11 30.68
N LEU A 330 37.86 12.93 30.12
CA LEU A 330 38.35 12.48 28.82
C LEU A 330 37.43 12.97 27.71
N GLU A 331 38.01 13.56 26.67
CA GLU A 331 37.29 13.95 25.45
C GLU A 331 37.01 12.71 24.61
N LEU A 332 35.73 12.53 24.22
CA LEU A 332 35.29 11.31 23.53
C LEU A 332 35.72 11.27 22.07
N GLU A 333 35.70 12.40 21.38
CA GLU A 333 36.06 12.50 19.97
C GLU A 333 37.47 11.99 19.71
N PRO A 334 38.58 12.54 20.33
CA PRO A 334 39.92 12.07 20.11
C PRO A 334 40.17 10.64 20.67
N LEU A 335 39.43 10.23 21.68
CA LEU A 335 39.52 8.86 22.19
C LEU A 335 39.04 7.84 21.15
N LEU A 336 37.87 8.08 20.55
CA LEU A 336 37.32 7.19 19.54
C LEU A 336 38.09 7.23 18.24
N GLU A 337 38.56 8.39 17.82
CA GLU A 337 39.46 8.52 16.66
C GLU A 337 40.68 7.60 16.81
N LYS A 338 41.32 7.64 17.97
CA LYS A 338 42.49 6.81 18.28
C LYS A 338 42.18 5.32 18.37
N LEU A 339 40.99 4.97 18.86
CA LEU A 339 40.50 3.58 18.86
C LEU A 339 40.25 3.06 17.45
N ASN A 340 39.57 3.82 16.61
CA ASN A 340 39.29 3.44 15.22
C ASN A 340 40.59 3.27 14.43
N SER A 341 41.53 4.22 14.52
CA SER A 341 42.83 4.12 13.86
C SER A 341 43.65 2.88 14.30
N ARG A 342 43.47 2.43 15.54
CA ARG A 342 44.12 1.19 16.01
C ARG A 342 43.45 -0.07 15.47
N ILE A 343 42.10 -0.05 15.33
CA ILE A 343 41.34 -1.17 14.77
C ILE A 343 41.64 -1.32 13.28
N GLU A 344 41.76 -0.22 12.54
CA GLU A 344 42.12 -0.21 11.13
C GLU A 344 43.58 -0.71 10.86
N ALA A 345 44.46 -0.58 11.83
CA ALA A 345 45.84 -1.02 11.72
C ALA A 345 46.06 -2.50 12.07
N LEU A 346 45.04 -3.21 12.56
CA LEU A 346 45.05 -4.65 12.88
C LEU A 346 44.51 -5.48 11.73
#